data_1244011fc9690bc6006d0af4fb9080d5
#
_entry.id   1244011fc9690bc6006d0af4fb9080d5
#
_cell.length_a   1.000
_cell.length_b   1.000
_cell.length_c   1.000
_cell.angle_alpha   90.00
_cell.angle_beta   90.00
_cell.angle_gamma   90.00
#
_symmetry.space_group_name_H-M   'P 1'
#
loop_
_entity.id
_entity.type
_entity.pdbx_description
1 polymer ?
#
loop_
_entity_poly.entity_id
_entity_poly.type
_entity_poly.pdbx_seq_one_letter_code
_entity_poly.pdbx_strand_id
1 'polypeptide(L)'
;MTDNLLKGFQEYRASVYEGENPIMDQLIKEGQNPDYFIISCIDSRANPGTIFKPAPGTFFAHKAMGAIVRPYNQGTALAAALHFAITYNKVKTIIVM
;
A
#
# COMPACT_ATOMS: atom_id res chain seq x y z
N MET A 1 20.85 -9.05 13.48
CA MET A 1 20.62 -8.36 12.21
C MET A 1 19.15 -8.13 11.91
N THR A 2 18.29 -9.07 12.26
CA THR A 2 16.85 -8.92 12.04
C THR A 2 16.07 -8.45 13.26
N ASP A 3 16.75 -8.17 14.36
CA ASP A 3 16.09 -7.83 15.62
C ASP A 3 15.27 -6.53 15.52
N ASN A 4 15.79 -5.56 14.80
CA ASN A 4 15.08 -4.30 14.57
C ASN A 4 13.82 -4.50 13.71
N LEU A 5 13.86 -5.41 12.75
CA LEU A 5 12.68 -5.73 11.93
C LEU A 5 11.62 -6.46 12.76
N LEU A 6 12.06 -7.40 13.59
CA LEU A 6 11.14 -8.13 14.48
C LEU A 6 10.50 -7.20 15.49
N LYS A 7 11.28 -6.29 16.07
CA LYS A 7 10.76 -5.30 17.01
C LYS A 7 9.73 -4.40 16.34
N GLY A 8 10.03 -3.92 15.12
CA GLY A 8 9.10 -3.11 14.35
C GLY A 8 7.82 -3.85 14.04
N PHE A 9 7.92 -5.13 13.70
CA PHE A 9 6.75 -5.97 13.48
C PHE A 9 5.90 -6.12 14.74
N GLN A 10 6.54 -6.32 15.88
CA GLN A 10 5.81 -6.45 17.15
C GLN A 10 5.05 -5.16 17.51
N GLU A 11 5.67 -4.02 17.27
CA GLU A 11 5.02 -2.71 17.47
C GLU A 11 3.85 -2.53 16.48
N TYR A 12 4.03 -2.89 15.23
CA TYR A 12 2.98 -2.87 14.22
C TYR A 12 1.81 -3.77 14.63
N ARG A 13 2.10 -5.00 15.02
CA ARG A 13 1.08 -5.95 15.45
C ARG A 13 0.28 -5.41 16.63
N ALA A 14 0.94 -4.83 17.60
CA ALA A 14 0.27 -4.25 18.77
C ALA A 14 -0.63 -3.09 18.39
N SER A 15 -0.23 -2.28 17.40
CA SER A 15 -1.01 -1.09 17.03
C SER A 15 -2.19 -1.39 16.12
N VAL A 16 -2.10 -2.41 15.25
CA VAL A 16 -3.14 -2.63 14.22
C VAL A 16 -3.96 -3.90 14.42
N TYR A 17 -3.45 -4.90 15.13
CA TYR A 17 -4.12 -6.19 15.34
C TYR A 17 -4.62 -6.40 16.76
N GLU A 18 -4.02 -5.75 17.75
CA GLU A 18 -4.34 -5.97 19.15
C GLU A 18 -5.10 -4.76 19.70
N GLY A 19 -5.75 -4.95 20.89
CA GLY A 19 -6.55 -3.91 21.51
C GLY A 19 -8.04 -4.11 21.31
N GLU A 20 -8.85 -3.16 21.71
CA GLU A 20 -10.31 -3.29 21.72
C GLU A 20 -10.95 -3.04 20.37
N ASN A 21 -10.51 -2.37 19.47
CA ASN A 21 -11.06 -2.19 18.13
C ASN A 21 -9.91 -2.04 17.14
N PRO A 22 -9.14 -3.12 16.91
CA PRO A 22 -8.00 -3.01 16.02
C PRO A 22 -8.44 -2.67 14.60
N ILE A 23 -7.74 -1.73 13.99
CA ILE A 23 -8.09 -1.27 12.66
C ILE A 23 -8.06 -2.40 11.62
N MET A 24 -7.16 -3.37 11.79
CA MET A 24 -7.07 -4.49 10.85
C MET A 24 -8.32 -5.36 10.88
N ASP A 25 -8.93 -5.56 12.04
CA ASP A 25 -10.19 -6.31 12.13
C ASP A 25 -11.29 -5.62 11.32
N GLN A 26 -11.38 -4.32 11.39
CA GLN A 26 -12.36 -3.56 10.62
C GLN A 26 -12.11 -3.70 9.12
N LEU A 27 -10.85 -3.61 8.70
CA LEU A 27 -10.49 -3.75 7.28
C LEU A 27 -10.79 -5.15 6.75
N ILE A 28 -10.62 -6.18 7.57
CA ILE A 28 -10.92 -7.55 7.19
C ILE A 28 -12.43 -7.77 7.07
N LYS A 29 -13.19 -7.29 8.05
CA LYS A 29 -14.64 -7.50 8.09
C LYS A 29 -15.39 -6.64 7.09
N GLU A 30 -15.03 -5.38 6.96
CA GLU A 30 -15.73 -4.40 6.15
C GLU A 30 -15.10 -4.20 4.77
N GLY A 31 -13.92 -4.79 4.56
CA GLY A 31 -13.15 -4.62 3.34
C GLY A 31 -12.34 -3.33 3.34
N GLN A 32 -11.56 -3.16 2.28
CA GLN A 32 -10.72 -1.99 2.10
C GLN A 32 -11.30 -1.08 1.01
N ASN A 33 -11.08 0.20 1.17
CA ASN A 33 -11.54 1.18 0.18
C ASN A 33 -10.58 2.37 0.08
N PRO A 34 -9.31 2.13 -0.31
CA PRO A 34 -8.34 3.21 -0.43
C PRO A 34 -8.74 4.20 -1.51
N ASP A 35 -8.52 5.48 -1.24
CA ASP A 35 -8.76 6.54 -2.22
C ASP A 35 -7.58 6.75 -3.17
N TYR A 36 -6.43 6.22 -2.83
CA TYR A 36 -5.18 6.51 -3.54
C TYR A 36 -4.52 5.25 -4.06
N PHE A 37 -3.87 5.39 -5.21
CA PHE A 37 -2.92 4.40 -5.74
C PHE A 37 -1.59 5.12 -5.96
N ILE A 38 -0.54 4.67 -5.28
CA ILE A 38 0.77 5.31 -5.34
C ILE A 38 1.74 4.42 -6.10
N ILE A 39 2.35 4.97 -7.14
CA ILE A 39 3.41 4.32 -7.91
C ILE A 39 4.72 5.01 -7.53
N SER A 40 5.67 4.27 -6.98
CA SER A 40 6.92 4.83 -6.51
C SER A 40 8.11 3.97 -6.90
N CYS A 41 9.31 4.54 -6.72
CA CYS A 41 10.56 3.83 -6.97
C CYS A 41 10.83 2.78 -5.89
N ILE A 42 11.55 1.72 -6.25
CA ILE A 42 12.01 0.71 -5.27
C ILE A 42 13.06 1.26 -4.30
N ASP A 43 13.60 2.45 -4.58
CA ASP A 43 14.58 3.07 -3.71
C ASP A 43 14.08 3.09 -2.27
N SER A 44 14.92 2.64 -1.33
CA SER A 44 14.53 2.52 0.08
C SER A 44 14.16 3.86 0.72
N ARG A 45 14.61 4.98 0.13
CA ARG A 45 14.32 6.33 0.61
C ARG A 45 12.98 6.85 0.11
N ALA A 46 12.41 6.22 -0.92
CA ALA A 46 11.18 6.66 -1.59
C ALA A 46 9.98 5.79 -1.22
N ASN A 47 9.92 5.32 0.00
CA ASN A 47 8.83 4.45 0.45
C ASN A 47 7.63 5.29 0.93
N PRO A 48 6.49 5.26 0.22
CA PRO A 48 5.32 6.05 0.61
C PRO A 48 4.81 5.70 2.01
N GLY A 49 4.93 4.45 2.42
CA GLY A 49 4.54 4.04 3.75
C GLY A 49 5.34 4.70 4.86
N THR A 50 6.60 5.04 4.59
CA THR A 50 7.45 5.77 5.52
C THR A 50 7.22 7.27 5.42
N ILE A 51 7.11 7.78 4.20
CA ILE A 51 7.03 9.22 3.95
C ILE A 51 5.71 9.81 4.47
N PHE A 52 4.60 9.16 4.15
CA PHE A 52 3.26 9.69 4.47
C PHE A 52 2.71 9.15 5.80
N LYS A 53 3.33 8.13 6.36
CA LYS A 53 2.91 7.51 7.64
C LYS A 53 1.41 7.23 7.70
N PRO A 54 0.85 6.53 6.72
CA PRO A 54 -0.59 6.34 6.66
C PRO A 54 -1.06 5.25 7.61
N ALA A 55 -2.34 5.32 7.98
CA ALA A 55 -2.99 4.17 8.58
C ALA A 55 -3.17 3.06 7.52
N PRO A 56 -3.23 1.79 7.92
CA PRO A 56 -3.54 0.71 6.99
C PRO A 56 -4.85 0.99 6.23
N GLY A 57 -4.88 0.64 4.95
CA GLY A 57 -6.06 0.87 4.11
C GLY A 57 -6.12 2.22 3.43
N THR A 58 -5.11 3.09 3.60
CA THR A 58 -5.10 4.44 3.03
C THR A 58 -4.83 4.43 1.53
N PHE A 59 -3.91 3.60 1.07
CA PHE A 59 -3.57 3.55 -0.35
C PHE A 59 -3.09 2.17 -0.78
N PHE A 60 -3.27 1.89 -2.07
CA PHE A 60 -2.56 0.80 -2.73
C PHE A 60 -1.18 1.31 -3.14
N ALA A 61 -0.17 0.47 -3.06
CA ALA A 61 1.21 0.83 -3.40
C ALA A 61 1.80 -0.13 -4.42
N HIS A 62 2.47 0.43 -5.41
CA HIS A 62 3.26 -0.33 -6.37
C HIS A 62 4.64 0.29 -6.48
N LYS A 63 5.69 -0.53 -6.39
CA LYS A 63 7.07 -0.06 -6.46
C LYS A 63 7.76 -0.72 -7.64
N ALA A 64 8.49 0.09 -8.41
CA ALA A 64 9.24 -0.36 -9.57
C ALA A 64 10.51 0.48 -9.71
N MET A 65 11.46 0.03 -10.54
CA MET A 65 12.66 0.81 -10.85
C MET A 65 12.24 2.16 -11.44
N GLY A 66 12.63 3.26 -10.77
CA GLY A 66 12.34 4.60 -11.24
C GLY A 66 10.87 4.96 -11.37
N ALA A 67 9.99 4.24 -10.70
CA ALA A 67 8.54 4.40 -10.82
C ALA A 67 8.04 4.26 -12.26
N ILE A 68 8.66 3.39 -13.04
CA ILE A 68 8.34 3.21 -14.47
C ILE A 68 6.93 2.69 -14.64
N VAL A 69 6.19 3.31 -15.56
CA VAL A 69 4.86 2.87 -15.97
C VAL A 69 4.93 2.48 -17.46
N ARG A 70 4.66 1.21 -17.75
CA ARG A 70 4.63 0.70 -19.12
C ARG A 70 3.22 0.78 -19.67
N PRO A 71 3.06 0.78 -21.01
CA PRO A 71 1.73 0.80 -21.61
C PRO A 71 0.82 -0.32 -21.09
N TYR A 72 -0.42 0.01 -20.84
CA TYR A 72 -1.41 -0.91 -20.25
C TYR A 72 -1.54 -2.22 -21.03
N ASN A 73 -1.51 -2.14 -22.36
CA ASN A 73 -1.70 -3.31 -23.23
C ASN A 73 -0.54 -4.31 -23.22
N GLN A 74 0.53 -4.04 -22.48
CA GLN A 74 1.64 -4.98 -22.32
C GLN A 74 1.43 -6.02 -21.22
N GLY A 75 0.30 -5.96 -20.52
CA GLY A 75 -0.07 -7.00 -19.56
C GLY A 75 0.85 -7.09 -18.36
N THR A 76 1.30 -5.97 -17.81
CA THR A 76 2.20 -5.94 -16.65
C THR A 76 1.44 -6.14 -15.35
N ALA A 77 2.19 -6.46 -14.28
CA ALA A 77 1.62 -6.51 -12.92
C ALA A 77 0.98 -5.18 -12.52
N LEU A 78 1.61 -4.06 -12.90
CA LEU A 78 1.04 -2.74 -12.64
C LEU A 78 -0.29 -2.55 -13.37
N ALA A 79 -0.39 -2.98 -14.62
CA ALA A 79 -1.64 -2.90 -15.37
C ALA A 79 -2.77 -3.67 -14.67
N ALA A 80 -2.49 -4.87 -14.19
CA ALA A 80 -3.46 -5.66 -13.44
C ALA A 80 -3.87 -4.98 -12.14
N ALA A 81 -2.91 -4.43 -11.41
CA ALA A 81 -3.18 -3.73 -10.16
C ALA A 81 -4.03 -2.48 -10.38
N LEU A 82 -3.73 -1.69 -11.42
CA LEU A 82 -4.51 -0.50 -11.77
C LEU A 82 -5.92 -0.88 -12.19
N HIS A 83 -6.08 -1.94 -12.96
CA HIS A 83 -7.40 -2.43 -13.35
C HIS A 83 -8.25 -2.75 -12.10
N PHE A 84 -7.68 -3.48 -11.18
CA PHE A 84 -8.35 -3.82 -9.92
C PHE A 84 -8.71 -2.56 -9.12
N ALA A 85 -7.73 -1.68 -8.92
CA ALA A 85 -7.90 -0.49 -8.09
C ALA A 85 -8.96 0.46 -8.67
N ILE A 86 -8.95 0.66 -9.98
CA ILE A 86 -9.88 1.58 -10.63
C ILE A 86 -11.26 0.96 -10.78
N THR A 87 -11.33 -0.27 -11.26
CA THR A 87 -12.61 -0.92 -11.60
C THR A 87 -13.36 -1.40 -10.37
N TYR A 88 -12.68 -2.05 -9.44
CA TYR A 88 -13.34 -2.67 -8.28
C TYR A 88 -13.33 -1.77 -7.05
N ASN A 89 -12.23 -1.06 -6.78
CA ASN A 89 -12.13 -0.22 -5.59
C ASN A 89 -12.39 1.26 -5.86
N LYS A 90 -12.42 1.66 -7.13
CA LYS A 90 -12.76 3.02 -7.55
C LYS A 90 -11.89 4.07 -6.88
N VAL A 91 -10.58 3.84 -6.92
CA VAL A 91 -9.65 4.82 -6.37
C VAL A 91 -9.84 6.17 -7.06
N LYS A 92 -9.63 7.25 -6.31
CA LYS A 92 -9.91 8.60 -6.79
C LYS A 92 -8.68 9.27 -7.38
N THR A 93 -7.49 8.91 -6.91
CA THR A 93 -6.26 9.61 -7.29
C THR A 93 -5.13 8.62 -7.47
N ILE A 94 -4.38 8.76 -8.56
CA ILE A 94 -3.15 8.03 -8.81
C ILE A 94 -1.99 9.02 -8.63
N ILE A 95 -1.03 8.65 -7.80
CA ILE A 95 0.15 9.46 -7.52
C ILE A 95 1.38 8.72 -8.03
N VAL A 96 2.17 9.38 -8.86
CA VAL A 96 3.46 8.87 -9.33
C VAL A 96 4.56 9.71 -8.70
N MET A 97 5.47 9.04 -7.99
CA MET A 97 6.50 9.77 -7.25
C MET A 97 7.87 9.06 -7.28
#